data_dbf98ea64b44bc386256872219339149
#
_entry.id   dbf98ea64b44bc386256872219339149
#
_cell.length_a   1.000
_cell.length_b   1.000
_cell.length_c   1.000
_cell.angle_alpha   90.00
_cell.angle_beta   90.00
_cell.angle_gamma   90.00
#
_symmetry.space_group_name_H-M   'P 1'
#
loop_
_entity.id
_entity.type
_entity.pdbx_description
1 polymer ?
#
loop_
_entity_poly.entity_id
_entity_poly.type
_entity_poly.pdbx_seq_one_letter_code
_entity_poly.pdbx_strand_id
1 'polypeptide(L)'
;HSMTVSLDGLEENHDWLRGREGSFTRAAETIRMAVRSGIAFDVVTCVNRRNYSQLPQLKEFLIGLGLKEWRLFSIFPQGRAALNPDLQLPPEMFRGMLDFIKETRKEGRIKASYGCEGFLGPYEGDVRDHFYSCQAGVTVGSVLVDGSISACTSIRSDYHQDNIYEDDFMDVWEHRFQPYRDRSWMRKDDCADCKYWKWCEGNGMHLRDSHGKLMLCHLKRILDK
;
A
#
# COMPACT_ATOMS: atom_id res chain seq x y z
N HIS A 1 17.03 6.20 -9.50
CA HIS A 1 16.18 6.96 -8.58
C HIS A 1 14.79 7.11 -9.21
N SER A 2 13.74 6.94 -8.43
CA SER A 2 12.36 7.12 -8.85
C SER A 2 11.63 8.04 -7.86
N MET A 3 10.55 8.68 -8.30
CA MET A 3 9.71 9.55 -7.47
C MET A 3 8.29 8.98 -7.43
N THR A 4 7.60 9.17 -6.32
CA THR A 4 6.18 8.86 -6.19
C THR A 4 5.42 10.15 -5.86
N VAL A 5 4.33 10.42 -6.59
CA VAL A 5 3.43 11.54 -6.30
C VAL A 5 2.08 10.98 -5.82
N SER A 6 1.60 11.47 -4.70
CA SER A 6 0.27 11.09 -4.22
C SER A 6 -0.81 11.95 -4.87
N LEU A 7 -1.86 11.30 -5.41
CA LEU A 7 -3.07 11.96 -5.91
C LEU A 7 -4.29 11.09 -5.58
N ASP A 8 -5.05 11.48 -4.55
CA ASP A 8 -6.05 10.61 -3.90
C ASP A 8 -7.50 10.90 -4.34
N GLY A 9 -7.70 11.42 -5.52
CA GLY A 9 -9.01 11.76 -6.07
C GLY A 9 -8.96 13.03 -6.87
N LEU A 10 -10.12 13.52 -7.28
CA LEU A 10 -10.26 14.86 -7.81
C LEU A 10 -10.15 15.90 -6.68
N GLU A 11 -10.07 17.17 -7.00
CA GLU A 11 -9.66 18.26 -6.13
C GLU A 11 -10.27 18.22 -4.72
N GLU A 12 -11.61 18.17 -4.62
CA GLU A 12 -12.29 18.15 -3.33
C GLU A 12 -11.87 16.97 -2.43
N ASN A 13 -11.84 15.76 -2.97
CA ASN A 13 -11.51 14.57 -2.19
C ASN A 13 -10.01 14.45 -1.90
N HIS A 14 -9.15 14.89 -2.81
CA HIS A 14 -7.72 14.94 -2.56
C HIS A 14 -7.39 15.94 -1.45
N ASP A 15 -7.87 17.17 -1.55
CA ASP A 15 -7.61 18.24 -0.58
C ASP A 15 -8.18 17.88 0.81
N TRP A 16 -9.39 17.28 0.84
CA TRP A 16 -9.95 16.74 2.07
C TRP A 16 -9.06 15.68 2.73
N LEU A 17 -8.60 14.67 1.97
CA LEU A 17 -7.76 13.59 2.52
C LEU A 17 -6.41 14.12 3.01
N ARG A 18 -5.83 15.07 2.28
CA ARG A 18 -4.55 15.72 2.64
C ARG A 18 -4.70 16.80 3.72
N GLY A 19 -5.92 17.21 4.04
CA GLY A 19 -6.19 18.28 5.00
C GLY A 19 -5.64 19.63 4.55
N ARG A 20 -5.52 19.87 3.24
CA ARG A 20 -4.91 21.08 2.70
C ARG A 20 -5.50 21.48 1.35
N GLU A 21 -6.17 22.61 1.32
CA GLU A 21 -6.66 23.24 0.10
C GLU A 21 -5.52 23.54 -0.90
N GLY A 22 -5.77 23.31 -2.19
CA GLY A 22 -4.82 23.50 -3.27
C GLY A 22 -3.72 22.45 -3.36
N SER A 23 -3.77 21.37 -2.56
CA SER A 23 -2.80 20.28 -2.65
C SER A 23 -2.96 19.47 -3.94
N PHE A 24 -4.20 19.33 -4.45
CA PHE A 24 -4.50 18.71 -5.75
C PHE A 24 -3.78 19.44 -6.90
N THR A 25 -3.95 20.75 -6.97
CA THR A 25 -3.32 21.57 -8.02
C THR A 25 -1.81 21.41 -8.03
N ARG A 26 -1.16 21.45 -6.85
CA ARG A 26 0.30 21.27 -6.73
C ARG A 26 0.74 19.85 -7.14
N ALA A 27 -0.01 18.82 -6.74
CA ALA A 27 0.28 17.44 -7.13
C ALA A 27 0.14 17.27 -8.65
N ALA A 28 -0.91 17.81 -9.26
CA ALA A 28 -1.12 17.79 -10.72
C ALA A 28 -0.01 18.53 -11.47
N GLU A 29 0.45 19.68 -10.98
CA GLU A 29 1.60 20.41 -11.54
C GLU A 29 2.89 19.60 -11.43
N THR A 30 3.13 18.97 -10.29
CA THR A 30 4.29 18.08 -10.08
C THR A 30 4.28 16.92 -11.06
N ILE A 31 3.12 16.27 -11.28
CA ILE A 31 2.96 15.19 -12.27
C ILE A 31 3.30 15.70 -13.68
N ARG A 32 2.76 16.88 -14.09
CA ARG A 32 3.08 17.48 -15.39
C ARG A 32 4.58 17.75 -15.56
N MET A 33 5.23 18.27 -14.51
CA MET A 33 6.67 18.51 -14.53
C MET A 33 7.47 17.21 -14.65
N ALA A 34 7.10 16.18 -13.89
CA ALA A 34 7.74 14.86 -13.94
C ALA A 34 7.62 14.21 -15.34
N VAL A 35 6.42 14.27 -15.95
CA VAL A 35 6.20 13.80 -17.32
C VAL A 35 7.12 14.54 -18.31
N ARG A 36 7.19 15.87 -18.24
CA ARG A 36 8.04 16.67 -19.14
C ARG A 36 9.53 16.43 -18.95
N SER A 37 9.97 16.18 -17.72
CA SER A 37 11.39 15.96 -17.40
C SER A 37 11.87 14.55 -17.76
N GLY A 38 10.97 13.59 -18.07
CA GLY A 38 11.31 12.21 -18.33
C GLY A 38 11.87 11.44 -17.13
N ILE A 39 11.72 11.97 -15.92
CA ILE A 39 12.12 11.26 -14.69
C ILE A 39 11.23 10.02 -14.49
N ALA A 40 11.82 8.92 -14.01
CA ALA A 40 11.04 7.75 -13.63
C ALA A 40 10.17 8.06 -12.39
N PHE A 41 8.86 7.95 -12.54
CA PHE A 41 7.93 8.19 -11.43
C PHE A 41 6.62 7.43 -11.63
N ASP A 42 5.88 7.32 -10.53
CA ASP A 42 4.51 6.83 -10.54
C ASP A 42 3.60 7.72 -9.69
N VAL A 43 2.29 7.53 -9.86
CA VAL A 43 1.28 8.14 -9.00
C VAL A 43 0.67 7.09 -8.10
N VAL A 44 0.47 7.46 -6.83
CA VAL A 44 -0.21 6.62 -5.82
C VAL A 44 -1.54 7.25 -5.45
N THR A 45 -2.59 6.42 -5.38
CA THR A 45 -3.92 6.79 -4.88
C THR A 45 -4.31 5.89 -3.71
N CYS A 46 -4.55 6.49 -2.55
CA CYS A 46 -5.16 5.83 -1.40
C CYS A 46 -6.69 5.83 -1.57
N VAL A 47 -7.23 4.70 -2.02
CA VAL A 47 -8.67 4.56 -2.31
C VAL A 47 -9.46 4.39 -1.03
N ASN A 48 -10.54 5.14 -0.90
CA ASN A 48 -11.44 5.17 0.24
C ASN A 48 -12.90 5.33 -0.22
N ARG A 49 -13.87 5.32 0.69
CA ARG A 49 -15.30 5.44 0.34
C ARG A 49 -15.62 6.69 -0.48
N ARG A 50 -14.98 7.82 -0.18
CA ARG A 50 -15.31 9.11 -0.81
C ARG A 50 -14.79 9.21 -2.25
N ASN A 51 -13.58 8.68 -2.52
CA ASN A 51 -12.96 8.80 -3.84
C ASN A 51 -13.19 7.58 -4.75
N TYR A 52 -13.73 6.48 -4.22
CA TYR A 52 -13.95 5.24 -4.99
C TYR A 52 -14.74 5.48 -6.29
N SER A 53 -15.85 6.22 -6.23
CA SER A 53 -16.66 6.54 -7.41
C SER A 53 -15.97 7.43 -8.43
N GLN A 54 -14.91 8.11 -8.05
CA GLN A 54 -14.13 9.00 -8.92
C GLN A 54 -13.01 8.28 -9.69
N LEU A 55 -12.76 7.00 -9.43
CA LEU A 55 -11.65 6.26 -10.07
C LEU A 55 -11.67 6.33 -11.61
N PRO A 56 -12.84 6.21 -12.29
CA PRO A 56 -12.88 6.36 -13.75
C PRO A 56 -12.47 7.77 -14.23
N GLN A 57 -12.97 8.83 -13.58
CA GLN A 57 -12.62 10.20 -13.93
C GLN A 57 -11.15 10.51 -13.60
N LEU A 58 -10.65 10.01 -12.46
CA LEU A 58 -9.24 10.17 -12.08
C LEU A 58 -8.32 9.45 -13.07
N LYS A 59 -8.70 8.25 -13.57
CA LYS A 59 -7.97 7.55 -14.63
C LYS A 59 -7.83 8.42 -15.88
N GLU A 60 -8.92 8.98 -16.38
CA GLU A 60 -8.89 9.82 -17.57
C GLU A 60 -8.07 11.10 -17.35
N PHE A 61 -8.16 11.70 -16.18
CA PHE A 61 -7.35 12.84 -15.80
C PHE A 61 -5.85 12.51 -15.82
N LEU A 62 -5.44 11.40 -15.20
CA LEU A 62 -4.05 10.95 -15.18
C LEU A 62 -3.50 10.60 -16.57
N ILE A 63 -4.31 9.93 -17.40
CA ILE A 63 -3.98 9.66 -18.80
C ILE A 63 -3.79 10.97 -19.58
N GLY A 64 -4.68 11.95 -19.36
CA GLY A 64 -4.57 13.28 -19.97
C GLY A 64 -3.32 14.06 -19.55
N LEU A 65 -2.76 13.77 -18.39
CA LEU A 65 -1.47 14.31 -17.94
C LEU A 65 -0.26 13.56 -18.56
N GLY A 66 -0.47 12.43 -19.24
CA GLY A 66 0.59 11.60 -19.83
C GLY A 66 1.20 10.59 -18.86
N LEU A 67 0.55 10.30 -17.73
CA LEU A 67 1.02 9.32 -16.75
C LEU A 67 1.06 7.91 -17.36
N LYS A 68 2.10 7.13 -17.01
CA LYS A 68 2.30 5.74 -17.48
C LYS A 68 2.00 4.70 -16.39
N GLU A 69 2.33 4.99 -15.15
CA GLU A 69 2.21 4.04 -14.03
C GLU A 69 1.39 4.63 -12.88
N TRP A 70 0.35 3.89 -12.47
CA TRP A 70 -0.58 4.27 -11.41
C TRP A 70 -0.74 3.14 -10.41
N ARG A 71 -0.38 3.37 -9.14
CA ARG A 71 -0.58 2.41 -8.06
C ARG A 71 -1.77 2.82 -7.20
N LEU A 72 -2.63 1.85 -6.91
CA LEU A 72 -3.77 2.01 -6.02
C LEU A 72 -3.53 1.23 -4.73
N PHE A 73 -3.89 1.81 -3.61
CA PHE A 73 -3.83 1.21 -2.29
C PHE A 73 -5.19 1.32 -1.62
N SER A 74 -5.54 0.37 -0.76
CA SER A 74 -6.57 0.61 0.24
C SER A 74 -5.95 1.27 1.48
N ILE A 75 -6.75 1.94 2.30
CA ILE A 75 -6.26 2.48 3.56
C ILE A 75 -6.48 1.41 4.64
N PHE A 76 -5.42 1.02 5.34
CA PHE A 76 -5.52 0.06 6.44
C PHE A 76 -5.91 0.74 7.76
N PRO A 77 -6.62 0.02 8.66
CA PRO A 77 -7.22 0.60 9.87
C PRO A 77 -6.19 0.82 10.98
N GLN A 78 -5.32 1.85 10.81
CA GLN A 78 -4.32 2.22 11.80
C GLN A 78 -4.33 3.73 12.05
N GLY A 79 -4.02 4.15 13.28
CA GLY A 79 -3.97 5.56 13.66
C GLY A 79 -5.30 6.27 13.37
N ARG A 80 -5.28 7.43 12.76
CA ARG A 80 -6.48 8.22 12.41
C ARG A 80 -7.45 7.46 11.49
N ALA A 81 -6.94 6.57 10.65
CA ALA A 81 -7.78 5.80 9.74
C ALA A 81 -8.63 4.74 10.44
N ALA A 82 -8.21 4.25 11.61
CA ALA A 82 -9.03 3.33 12.42
C ALA A 82 -10.28 4.00 13.00
N LEU A 83 -10.26 5.34 13.16
CA LEU A 83 -11.33 6.13 13.77
C LEU A 83 -12.29 6.73 12.73
N ASN A 84 -12.00 6.59 11.44
CA ASN A 84 -12.81 7.19 10.38
C ASN A 84 -13.28 6.13 9.37
N PRO A 85 -14.57 5.72 9.43
CA PRO A 85 -15.14 4.72 8.52
C PRO A 85 -15.08 5.12 7.03
N ASP A 86 -15.07 6.42 6.72
CA ASP A 86 -15.00 6.90 5.33
C ASP A 86 -13.64 6.60 4.67
N LEU A 87 -12.62 6.37 5.47
CA LEU A 87 -11.30 5.97 4.98
C LEU A 87 -11.20 4.49 4.65
N GLN A 88 -12.17 3.68 5.11
CA GLN A 88 -12.16 2.23 4.88
C GLN A 88 -13.03 1.86 3.67
N LEU A 89 -12.54 0.98 2.81
CA LEU A 89 -13.35 0.38 1.76
C LEU A 89 -14.12 -0.82 2.34
N PRO A 90 -15.44 -0.91 2.16
CA PRO A 90 -16.16 -2.14 2.42
C PRO A 90 -15.76 -3.23 1.40
N PRO A 91 -16.02 -4.53 1.70
CA PRO A 91 -15.60 -5.64 0.85
C PRO A 91 -16.01 -5.51 -0.61
N GLU A 92 -17.24 -5.06 -0.88
CA GLU A 92 -17.76 -4.86 -2.24
C GLU A 92 -17.01 -3.78 -3.01
N MET A 93 -16.70 -2.65 -2.37
CA MET A 93 -15.91 -1.58 -3.01
C MET A 93 -14.44 -2.00 -3.17
N PHE A 94 -13.91 -2.80 -2.26
CA PHE A 94 -12.56 -3.34 -2.39
C PHE A 94 -12.45 -4.27 -3.60
N ARG A 95 -13.41 -5.19 -3.78
CA ARG A 95 -13.48 -6.05 -4.97
C ARG A 95 -13.65 -5.21 -6.24
N GLY A 96 -14.57 -4.24 -6.23
CA GLY A 96 -14.79 -3.34 -7.37
C GLY A 96 -13.55 -2.53 -7.75
N MET A 97 -12.72 -2.13 -6.79
CA MET A 97 -11.43 -1.49 -7.07
C MET A 97 -10.45 -2.47 -7.74
N LEU A 98 -10.38 -3.73 -7.31
CA LEU A 98 -9.54 -4.74 -7.94
C LEU A 98 -10.00 -5.05 -9.37
N ASP A 99 -11.32 -5.16 -9.60
CA ASP A 99 -11.89 -5.32 -10.93
C ASP A 99 -11.59 -4.10 -11.82
N PHE A 100 -11.70 -2.89 -11.28
CA PHE A 100 -11.33 -1.67 -12.00
C PHE A 100 -9.84 -1.67 -12.42
N ILE A 101 -8.93 -2.09 -11.53
CA ILE A 101 -7.50 -2.21 -11.86
C ILE A 101 -7.30 -3.23 -13.00
N LYS A 102 -7.92 -4.41 -12.87
CA LYS A 102 -7.84 -5.48 -13.87
C LYS A 102 -8.31 -4.99 -15.25
N GLU A 103 -9.48 -4.33 -15.33
CA GLU A 103 -10.00 -3.81 -16.59
C GLU A 103 -9.12 -2.67 -17.15
N THR A 104 -8.62 -1.76 -16.28
CA THR A 104 -7.70 -0.69 -16.68
C THR A 104 -6.40 -1.26 -17.28
N ARG A 105 -5.88 -2.35 -16.72
CA ARG A 105 -4.71 -3.05 -17.25
C ARG A 105 -4.97 -3.66 -18.63
N LYS A 106 -6.15 -4.28 -18.83
CA LYS A 106 -6.56 -4.83 -20.13
C LYS A 106 -6.71 -3.74 -21.20
N GLU A 107 -7.22 -2.59 -20.82
CA GLU A 107 -7.36 -1.42 -21.70
C GLU A 107 -6.00 -0.92 -22.20
N GLY A 108 -4.94 -1.02 -21.38
CA GLY A 108 -3.55 -0.76 -21.77
C GLY A 108 -3.17 0.70 -21.98
N ARG A 109 -4.04 1.67 -21.61
CA ARG A 109 -3.76 3.11 -21.76
C ARG A 109 -2.89 3.65 -20.63
N ILE A 110 -2.99 3.06 -19.44
CA ILE A 110 -2.18 3.34 -18.26
C ILE A 110 -1.96 2.03 -17.52
N LYS A 111 -0.76 1.82 -16.99
CA LYS A 111 -0.44 0.62 -16.19
C LYS A 111 -0.89 0.82 -14.76
N ALA A 112 -2.14 0.43 -14.46
CA ALA A 112 -2.65 0.41 -13.11
C ALA A 112 -2.14 -0.83 -12.35
N SER A 113 -1.86 -0.70 -11.06
CA SER A 113 -1.48 -1.83 -10.20
C SER A 113 -1.97 -1.64 -8.77
N TYR A 114 -2.28 -2.74 -8.09
CA TYR A 114 -2.49 -2.73 -6.65
C TYR A 114 -1.15 -2.75 -5.92
N GLY A 115 -1.02 -1.96 -4.86
CA GLY A 115 0.21 -1.88 -4.09
C GLY A 115 0.56 -3.14 -3.29
N CYS A 116 1.58 -3.06 -2.46
CA CYS A 116 2.18 -4.20 -1.76
C CYS A 116 1.44 -4.61 -0.46
N GLU A 117 0.13 -4.34 -0.33
CA GLU A 117 -0.54 -4.42 0.97
C GLU A 117 -0.93 -5.82 1.43
N GLY A 118 -1.07 -6.79 0.54
CA GLY A 118 -1.47 -8.12 0.98
C GLY A 118 -1.71 -9.12 -0.14
N PHE A 119 -1.91 -10.37 0.25
CA PHE A 119 -2.25 -11.45 -0.66
C PHE A 119 -3.71 -11.34 -1.11
N LEU A 120 -3.94 -11.38 -2.42
CA LEU A 120 -5.23 -11.13 -3.07
C LEU A 120 -5.87 -12.38 -3.67
N GLY A 121 -5.26 -13.56 -3.49
CA GLY A 121 -5.82 -14.83 -3.97
C GLY A 121 -6.07 -14.83 -5.48
N PRO A 122 -7.34 -14.90 -5.93
CA PRO A 122 -7.65 -15.02 -7.35
C PRO A 122 -7.28 -13.79 -8.20
N TYR A 123 -6.98 -12.65 -7.59
CA TYR A 123 -6.56 -11.44 -8.30
C TYR A 123 -5.04 -11.35 -8.51
N GLU A 124 -4.24 -12.26 -7.91
CA GLU A 124 -2.80 -12.27 -8.16
C GLU A 124 -2.49 -12.50 -9.64
N GLY A 125 -1.60 -11.66 -10.19
CA GLY A 125 -1.31 -11.65 -11.63
C GLY A 125 -2.23 -10.74 -12.47
N ASP A 126 -3.48 -10.54 -12.06
CA ASP A 126 -4.42 -9.66 -12.75
C ASP A 126 -4.21 -8.17 -12.41
N VAL A 127 -3.85 -7.89 -11.16
CA VAL A 127 -3.77 -6.52 -10.64
C VAL A 127 -2.37 -6.06 -10.28
N ARG A 128 -1.36 -6.90 -10.45
CA ARG A 128 0.08 -6.59 -10.29
C ARG A 128 0.94 -7.55 -11.12
N ASP A 129 2.20 -7.20 -11.35
CA ASP A 129 3.09 -7.96 -12.23
C ASP A 129 3.82 -9.12 -11.52
N HIS A 130 3.79 -9.16 -10.21
CA HIS A 130 4.46 -10.17 -9.39
C HIS A 130 3.48 -10.77 -8.38
N PHE A 131 3.76 -12.00 -7.98
CA PHE A 131 3.03 -12.62 -6.89
C PHE A 131 3.33 -11.91 -5.56
N TYR A 132 2.33 -11.82 -4.70
CA TYR A 132 2.49 -11.16 -3.41
C TYR A 132 3.62 -11.77 -2.59
N SER A 133 4.50 -10.91 -2.13
CA SER A 133 5.48 -11.21 -1.08
C SER A 133 5.82 -9.92 -0.35
N CYS A 134 5.68 -9.92 0.97
CA CYS A 134 6.09 -8.77 1.76
C CYS A 134 7.61 -8.76 1.91
N GLN A 135 8.26 -7.78 1.33
CA GLN A 135 9.73 -7.67 1.29
C GLN A 135 10.35 -7.02 2.53
N ALA A 136 9.51 -6.60 3.49
CA ALA A 136 9.99 -5.98 4.73
C ALA A 136 10.92 -6.93 5.50
N GLY A 137 12.14 -6.50 5.76
CA GLY A 137 13.19 -7.25 6.46
C GLY A 137 13.85 -8.37 5.65
N VAL A 138 13.41 -8.59 4.39
CA VAL A 138 13.99 -9.57 3.47
C VAL A 138 14.91 -8.87 2.48
N THR A 139 14.41 -7.89 1.75
CA THR A 139 15.18 -7.07 0.79
C THR A 139 15.05 -5.56 1.07
N VAL A 140 14.18 -5.17 2.00
CA VAL A 140 13.91 -3.78 2.35
C VAL A 140 14.17 -3.57 3.84
N GLY A 141 14.99 -2.57 4.15
CA GLY A 141 15.19 -2.00 5.48
C GLY A 141 14.98 -0.50 5.42
N SER A 142 14.66 0.11 6.54
CA SER A 142 14.37 1.54 6.65
C SER A 142 15.00 2.12 7.91
N VAL A 143 15.50 3.34 7.78
CA VAL A 143 15.83 4.20 8.92
C VAL A 143 14.81 5.33 8.93
N LEU A 144 14.14 5.53 10.04
CA LEU A 144 13.12 6.56 10.22
C LEU A 144 13.74 7.89 10.65
N VAL A 145 12.93 8.94 10.67
CA VAL A 145 13.41 10.31 10.97
C VAL A 145 14.00 10.46 12.39
N ASP A 146 13.57 9.62 13.32
CA ASP A 146 14.07 9.56 14.70
C ASP A 146 15.26 8.60 14.89
N GLY A 147 15.80 8.06 13.78
CA GLY A 147 16.87 7.09 13.78
C GLY A 147 16.44 5.64 13.97
N SER A 148 15.16 5.37 14.24
CA SER A 148 14.65 4.01 14.42
C SER A 148 14.94 3.13 13.20
N ILE A 149 15.44 1.92 13.44
CA ILE A 149 15.70 0.91 12.42
C ILE A 149 14.45 0.01 12.29
N SER A 150 13.87 -0.01 11.11
CA SER A 150 12.68 -0.79 10.79
C SER A 150 12.82 -1.53 9.46
N ALA A 151 11.98 -2.54 9.25
CA ALA A 151 11.95 -3.27 7.98
C ALA A 151 11.18 -2.52 6.88
N CYS A 152 10.30 -1.57 7.23
CA CYS A 152 9.54 -0.75 6.30
C CYS A 152 8.97 0.46 7.04
N THR A 153 8.88 1.60 6.36
CA THR A 153 8.33 2.84 6.92
C THR A 153 6.85 2.74 7.35
N SER A 154 6.12 1.72 6.89
CA SER A 154 4.73 1.49 7.25
C SER A 154 4.55 0.56 8.46
N ILE A 155 5.62 0.03 9.02
CA ILE A 155 5.58 -0.87 10.17
C ILE A 155 5.52 -0.04 11.46
N ARG A 156 4.68 -0.51 12.41
CA ARG A 156 4.51 0.10 13.73
C ARG A 156 5.81 0.09 14.54
N SER A 157 5.96 1.08 15.43
CA SER A 157 7.12 1.20 16.32
C SER A 157 7.33 -0.02 17.21
N ASP A 158 6.26 -0.74 17.57
CA ASP A 158 6.36 -1.99 18.37
C ASP A 158 7.26 -3.07 17.71
N TYR A 159 7.50 -2.96 16.41
CA TYR A 159 8.32 -3.90 15.63
C TYR A 159 9.65 -3.30 15.18
N HIS A 160 9.99 -2.06 15.56
CA HIS A 160 11.30 -1.50 15.27
C HIS A 160 12.38 -2.28 16.03
N GLN A 161 13.57 -2.41 15.44
CA GLN A 161 14.56 -3.32 15.98
C GLN A 161 15.66 -2.60 16.76
N ASP A 162 15.89 -1.34 16.52
CA ASP A 162 16.83 -0.50 17.26
C ASP A 162 16.95 0.91 16.65
N ASN A 163 18.05 1.61 16.94
CA ASN A 163 18.27 2.99 16.52
C ASN A 163 19.71 3.18 16.02
N ILE A 164 19.89 3.83 14.85
CA ILE A 164 21.22 4.06 14.24
C ILE A 164 22.14 4.96 15.06
N TYR A 165 21.64 5.66 16.07
CA TYR A 165 22.47 6.44 16.99
C TYR A 165 23.14 5.57 18.07
N GLU A 166 22.70 4.33 18.25
CA GLU A 166 23.15 3.39 19.26
C GLU A 166 23.74 2.12 18.64
N ASP A 167 23.25 1.70 17.47
CA ASP A 167 23.57 0.42 16.84
C ASP A 167 24.01 0.60 15.37
N ASP A 168 24.87 -0.30 14.91
CA ASP A 168 25.21 -0.41 13.49
C ASP A 168 24.04 -1.03 12.70
N PHE A 169 23.63 -0.37 11.63
CA PHE A 169 22.50 -0.81 10.81
C PHE A 169 22.70 -2.22 10.24
N MET A 170 23.92 -2.57 9.81
CA MET A 170 24.18 -3.88 9.22
C MET A 170 24.18 -4.98 10.28
N ASP A 171 24.67 -4.71 11.48
CA ASP A 171 24.57 -5.64 12.60
C ASP A 171 23.11 -5.94 12.96
N VAL A 172 22.29 -4.90 13.07
CA VAL A 172 20.83 -5.04 13.30
C VAL A 172 20.15 -5.80 12.17
N TRP A 173 20.49 -5.47 10.91
CA TRP A 173 19.95 -6.15 9.72
C TRP A 173 20.28 -7.64 9.72
N GLU A 174 21.51 -8.01 10.04
CA GLU A 174 21.95 -9.41 9.99
C GLU A 174 21.38 -10.24 11.15
N HIS A 175 21.36 -9.68 12.37
CA HIS A 175 21.12 -10.44 13.60
C HIS A 175 19.74 -10.21 14.24
N ARG A 176 19.07 -9.06 14.02
CA ARG A 176 17.83 -8.71 14.71
C ARG A 176 16.59 -8.70 13.80
N PHE A 177 16.73 -8.91 12.49
CA PHE A 177 15.60 -8.91 11.54
C PHE A 177 14.88 -10.25 11.43
N GLN A 178 15.17 -11.23 12.29
CA GLN A 178 14.50 -12.53 12.30
C GLN A 178 12.96 -12.44 12.41
N PRO A 179 12.37 -11.53 13.22
CA PRO A 179 10.90 -11.40 13.29
C PRO A 179 10.23 -11.04 11.96
N TYR A 180 10.95 -10.45 11.03
CA TYR A 180 10.44 -10.13 9.71
C TYR A 180 10.65 -11.28 8.70
N ARG A 181 11.71 -12.08 8.87
CA ARG A 181 12.12 -13.18 7.98
C ARG A 181 11.43 -14.48 8.32
N ASP A 182 11.43 -14.88 9.58
CA ASP A 182 10.62 -15.97 10.09
C ASP A 182 9.26 -15.43 10.54
N ARG A 183 8.23 -15.72 9.77
CA ARG A 183 6.86 -15.27 10.02
C ARG A 183 6.00 -16.32 10.71
N SER A 184 6.57 -17.41 11.18
CA SER A 184 5.85 -18.50 11.87
C SER A 184 5.03 -17.99 13.06
N TRP A 185 5.55 -16.99 13.79
CA TRP A 185 4.85 -16.34 14.91
C TRP A 185 3.55 -15.64 14.53
N MET A 186 3.36 -15.32 13.24
CA MET A 186 2.14 -14.72 12.70
C MET A 186 1.05 -15.76 12.42
N ARG A 187 1.37 -17.08 12.51
CA ARG A 187 0.45 -18.18 12.27
C ARG A 187 -0.43 -18.45 13.48
N LYS A 188 -1.28 -17.50 13.81
CA LYS A 188 -2.21 -17.52 14.94
C LYS A 188 -3.54 -16.90 14.56
N ASP A 189 -4.54 -16.99 15.43
CA ASP A 189 -5.88 -16.47 15.21
C ASP A 189 -6.43 -16.88 13.83
N ASP A 190 -6.86 -15.93 13.04
CA ASP A 190 -7.36 -16.13 11.67
C ASP A 190 -6.37 -16.81 10.71
N CYS A 191 -5.09 -16.80 11.04
CA CYS A 191 -4.02 -17.38 10.23
C CYS A 191 -3.63 -18.80 10.68
N ALA A 192 -4.06 -19.31 11.85
CA ALA A 192 -3.62 -20.56 12.44
C ALA A 192 -3.82 -21.75 11.48
N ASP A 193 -5.04 -21.93 10.98
CA ASP A 193 -5.45 -23.02 10.09
C ASP A 193 -5.75 -22.55 8.67
N CYS A 194 -5.21 -21.39 8.28
CA CYS A 194 -5.49 -20.81 6.98
C CYS A 194 -4.84 -21.64 5.86
N LYS A 195 -5.66 -22.20 4.96
CA LYS A 195 -5.19 -22.99 3.82
C LYS A 195 -4.32 -22.20 2.82
N TYR A 196 -4.37 -20.88 2.87
CA TYR A 196 -3.58 -19.99 2.02
C TYR A 196 -2.26 -19.54 2.67
N TRP A 197 -1.95 -20.02 3.88
CA TRP A 197 -0.74 -19.64 4.62
C TRP A 197 0.53 -19.71 3.77
N LYS A 198 0.72 -20.80 3.04
CA LYS A 198 1.93 -21.05 2.22
C LYS A 198 2.20 -20.01 1.12
N TRP A 199 1.19 -19.19 0.78
CA TRP A 199 1.33 -18.12 -0.21
C TRP A 199 1.26 -16.73 0.42
N CYS A 200 0.55 -16.59 1.53
CA CYS A 200 0.24 -15.32 2.17
C CYS A 200 1.23 -14.99 3.29
N GLU A 201 1.74 -15.99 4.01
CA GLU A 201 2.66 -15.86 5.15
C GLU A 201 2.21 -14.79 6.17
N GLY A 202 0.91 -14.76 6.46
CA GLY A 202 0.34 -13.85 7.46
C GLY A 202 0.10 -12.42 6.97
N ASN A 203 0.17 -12.15 5.66
CA ASN A 203 -0.08 -10.82 5.09
C ASN A 203 1.08 -9.82 5.32
N GLY A 204 0.87 -8.53 5.04
CA GLY A 204 1.87 -7.50 5.27
C GLY A 204 2.13 -7.25 6.76
N MET A 205 3.38 -7.04 7.14
CA MET A 205 3.77 -6.75 8.54
C MET A 205 3.05 -5.52 9.10
N HIS A 206 2.81 -4.50 8.29
CA HIS A 206 2.09 -3.28 8.67
C HIS A 206 0.61 -3.51 9.03
N LEU A 207 0.07 -4.68 8.70
CA LEU A 207 -1.30 -5.08 9.04
C LEU A 207 -1.41 -5.81 10.39
N ARG A 208 -0.33 -5.86 11.17
CA ARG A 208 -0.33 -6.43 12.52
C ARG A 208 -0.40 -5.34 13.58
N ASP A 209 -1.22 -5.58 14.61
CA ASP A 209 -1.25 -4.73 15.81
C ASP A 209 -0.06 -5.03 16.74
N SER A 210 0.04 -4.33 17.87
CA SER A 210 1.10 -4.53 18.87
C SER A 210 1.17 -5.94 19.48
N HIS A 211 0.08 -6.70 19.40
CA HIS A 211 0.00 -8.09 19.88
C HIS A 211 0.21 -9.12 18.76
N GLY A 212 0.49 -8.65 17.56
CA GLY A 212 0.68 -9.48 16.37
C GLY A 212 -0.62 -10.03 15.77
N LYS A 213 -1.79 -9.53 16.18
CA LYS A 213 -3.07 -9.89 15.59
C LYS A 213 -3.24 -9.21 14.24
N LEU A 214 -3.81 -9.92 13.27
CA LEU A 214 -4.09 -9.37 11.94
C LEU A 214 -5.29 -8.40 12.02
N MET A 215 -5.05 -7.14 11.70
CA MET A 215 -6.08 -6.09 11.68
C MET A 215 -6.99 -6.16 10.46
N LEU A 216 -6.45 -6.60 9.32
CA LEU A 216 -7.16 -6.66 8.04
C LEU A 216 -6.66 -7.83 7.20
N CYS A 217 -7.55 -8.71 6.77
CA CYS A 217 -7.27 -9.77 5.81
C CYS A 217 -7.85 -9.41 4.44
N HIS A 218 -7.01 -9.09 3.47
CA HIS A 218 -7.43 -8.76 2.10
C HIS A 218 -8.16 -9.94 1.44
N LEU A 219 -7.64 -11.16 1.63
CA LEU A 219 -8.26 -12.36 1.05
C LEU A 219 -9.67 -12.62 1.58
N LYS A 220 -9.91 -12.46 2.90
CA LYS A 220 -11.28 -12.57 3.46
C LYS A 220 -12.23 -11.58 2.80
N ARG A 221 -11.83 -10.31 2.64
CA ARG A 221 -12.63 -9.28 1.98
C ARG A 221 -12.98 -9.61 0.52
N ILE A 222 -12.17 -10.45 -0.13
CA ILE A 222 -12.41 -10.90 -1.50
C ILE A 222 -13.35 -12.12 -1.51
N LEU A 223 -13.16 -13.06 -0.59
CA LEU A 223 -13.89 -14.33 -0.57
C LEU A 223 -15.24 -14.26 0.15
N ASP A 224 -15.38 -13.38 1.14
CA ASP A 224 -16.65 -13.19 1.86
C ASP A 224 -17.66 -12.50 0.93
N LYS A 225 -18.81 -13.16 0.78
CA LYS A 225 -19.94 -12.70 -0.06
C LYS A 225 -20.88 -11.79 0.72
#